data_2dbf38d29a02795715082275185840df
#
_entry.id   2dbf38d29a02795715082275185840df
#
_cell.length_a   1.000
_cell.length_b   1.000
_cell.length_c   1.000
_cell.angle_alpha   90.00
_cell.angle_beta   90.00
_cell.angle_gamma   90.00
#
_symmetry.space_group_name_H-M   'P 1'
#
loop_
_entity.id
_entity.type
_entity.pdbx_description
1 polymer ?
#
loop_
_entity_poly.entity_id
_entity_poly.type
_entity_poly.pdbx_seq_one_letter_code
_entity_poly.pdbx_strand_id
1 'polypeptide(L)' 'MAMDRIEQAFIATAITGFLVMMVAIVWMMVS' A
#
# COMPACT_ATOMS: atom_id res chain seq x y z
N MET A 1 10.09 20.97 -2.66
CA MET A 1 11.03 19.95 -2.29
C MET A 1 10.81 18.71 -3.13
N ALA A 2 11.84 18.28 -3.80
CA ALA A 2 11.73 17.12 -4.69
C ALA A 2 11.98 15.84 -3.89
N MET A 3 11.03 14.96 -3.92
CA MET A 3 11.20 13.64 -3.33
C MET A 3 12.05 12.79 -4.25
N ASP A 4 13.01 12.09 -3.69
CA ASP A 4 13.79 11.15 -4.46
C ASP A 4 12.89 10.04 -5.00
N ARG A 5 13.20 9.60 -6.20
CA ARG A 5 12.43 8.55 -6.84
C ARG A 5 12.39 7.27 -6.01
N ILE A 6 13.52 6.95 -5.40
CA ILE A 6 13.63 5.76 -4.56
C ILE A 6 12.74 5.90 -3.35
N GLU A 7 12.74 7.07 -2.75
CA GLU A 7 11.92 7.35 -1.58
C GLU A 7 10.43 7.29 -1.95
N GLN A 8 10.07 7.88 -3.07
CA GLN A 8 8.70 7.85 -3.54
C GLN A 8 8.23 6.43 -3.84
N ALA A 9 9.08 5.64 -4.47
CA ALA A 9 8.76 4.25 -4.77
C ALA A 9 8.56 3.44 -3.49
N PHE A 10 9.38 3.70 -2.48
CA PHE A 10 9.28 3.03 -1.20
C PHE A 10 7.93 3.31 -0.54
N ILE A 11 7.55 4.57 -0.51
CA ILE A 11 6.27 4.98 0.10
C ILE A 11 5.11 4.39 -0.68
N ALA A 12 5.16 4.44 -2.01
CA ALA A 12 4.10 3.90 -2.84
C ALA A 12 3.93 2.40 -2.61
N THR A 13 5.03 1.68 -2.49
CA THR A 13 4.99 0.24 -2.22
C THR A 13 4.37 -0.05 -0.85
N ALA A 14 4.74 0.73 0.15
CA ALA A 14 4.20 0.56 1.50
C ALA A 14 2.70 0.80 1.53
N ILE A 15 2.25 1.86 0.89
CA ILE A 15 0.83 2.20 0.83
C ILE A 15 0.06 1.12 0.07
N THR A 16 0.58 0.69 -1.06
CA THR A 16 -0.05 -0.34 -1.88
C THR A 16 -0.19 -1.64 -1.10
N GLY A 17 0.87 -2.05 -0.42
CA GLY A 17 0.85 -3.25 0.40
C GLY A 17 -0.17 -3.17 1.51
N PHE A 18 -0.26 -2.03 2.17
CA PHE A 18 -1.23 -1.82 3.23
C PHE A 18 -2.66 -1.93 2.69
N LEU A 19 -2.92 -1.29 1.56
CA LEU A 19 -4.24 -1.34 0.95
C LEU A 19 -4.64 -2.75 0.55
N VAL A 20 -3.71 -3.49 -0.02
CA VAL A 20 -3.95 -4.88 -0.41
C VAL A 20 -4.30 -5.73 0.81
N MET A 21 -3.57 -5.54 1.90
CA MET A 21 -3.85 -6.26 3.13
C MET A 21 -5.23 -5.94 3.67
N MET A 22 -5.61 -4.67 3.66
CA MET A 22 -6.91 -4.25 4.13
C MET A 22 -8.04 -4.85 3.29
N VAL A 23 -7.87 -4.82 1.97
CA VAL A 23 -8.86 -5.39 1.06
C VAL A 23 -8.99 -6.88 1.30
N ALA A 24 -7.88 -7.58 1.50
CA ALA A 24 -7.91 -9.02 1.74
C ALA A 24 -8.67 -9.36 3.01
N ILE A 25 -8.42 -8.59 4.07
CA ILE A 25 -9.10 -8.81 5.36
C ILE A 25 -10.61 -8.60 5.21
N VAL A 26 -10.99 -7.49 4.57
CA VAL A 26 -12.40 -7.17 4.36
C VAL A 26 -13.06 -8.24 3.51
N TRP A 27 -12.38 -8.69 2.47
CA TRP A 27 -12.90 -9.74 1.61
C TRP A 27 -13.20 -11.01 2.39
N MET A 28 -12.29 -11.40 3.26
CA MET A 28 -12.48 -12.58 4.09
C MET A 28 -13.67 -12.44 5.04
N MET A 29 -13.89 -11.24 5.53
CA MET A 29 -15.01 -11.00 6.43
C MET A 29 -16.35 -11.08 5.72
N VAL A 30 -16.38 -10.70 4.45
CA VAL A 30 -17.62 -10.62 3.67
C VAL A 30 -17.97 -11.97 3.04
N SER A 31 -16.95 -12.77 2.72
CA SER A 31 -17.19 -14.04 2.01
C SER A 31 -17.22 -15.28 2.95
#